data_5f502c4a884b4bbb7fa3b9b3a242aab5
#
_entry.id   5f502c4a884b4bbb7fa3b9b3a242aab5
#
_cell.length_a   1.000
_cell.length_b   1.000
_cell.length_c   1.000
_cell.angle_alpha   90.00
_cell.angle_beta   90.00
_cell.angle_gamma   90.00
#
_symmetry.space_group_name_H-M   'P 1'
#
loop_
_entity.id
_entity.type
_entity.pdbx_description
1 polymer ?
#
loop_
_entity_poly.entity_id
_entity_poly.type
_entity_poly.pdbx_seq_one_letter_code
_entity_poly.pdbx_strand_id
1 'polypeptide(L)'
;MKTNADLTTKPKPAGKSFLRKHSLGLGALAIVVTLVVAYMRADPATHLGSFFGNAIADWTGVLVTVIMTKHLYERGSAESKQPKGKLRSPILEFLRGHSLTVFLVITWIGWAYLFRRMDTGSRWGQVVGNLVSEWTQILGLVWMTKILIEVGSKEGAR
;
A
#
# COMPACT_ATOMS: atom_id res chain seq x y z
N MET A 1 48.77 39.44 -11.01
CA MET A 1 47.43 39.94 -10.65
C MET A 1 46.41 38.90 -11.18
N LYS A 2 46.01 37.93 -10.38
CA LYS A 2 45.00 36.90 -10.76
C LYS A 2 43.69 37.29 -10.13
N THR A 3 42.74 37.65 -10.95
CA THR A 3 41.40 38.08 -10.60
C THR A 3 40.62 36.87 -10.14
N ASN A 4 40.19 36.87 -8.88
CA ASN A 4 39.22 35.91 -8.35
C ASN A 4 37.84 36.27 -8.91
N ALA A 5 37.39 35.52 -9.90
CA ALA A 5 36.04 35.62 -10.44
C ALA A 5 35.26 34.35 -10.09
N ASP A 6 34.21 34.60 -9.36
CA ASP A 6 32.93 33.93 -9.45
C ASP A 6 32.80 32.49 -8.91
N LEU A 7 32.69 32.42 -7.59
CA LEU A 7 31.97 31.30 -6.94
C LEU A 7 30.45 31.56 -7.06
N THR A 8 29.87 31.30 -8.21
CA THR A 8 28.43 31.21 -8.36
C THR A 8 27.96 29.96 -7.63
N THR A 9 27.63 30.11 -6.35
CA THR A 9 26.90 29.09 -5.58
C THR A 9 25.53 28.88 -6.23
N LYS A 10 25.39 27.79 -7.01
CA LYS A 10 24.08 27.34 -7.50
C LYS A 10 23.11 27.23 -6.31
N PRO A 11 21.95 27.90 -6.35
CA PRO A 11 21.00 27.83 -5.27
C PRO A 11 20.59 26.36 -5.04
N LYS A 12 20.72 25.91 -3.79
CA LYS A 12 20.32 24.57 -3.37
C LYS A 12 18.82 24.41 -3.71
N PRO A 13 18.40 23.37 -4.47
CA PRO A 13 17.00 23.23 -4.86
C PRO A 13 16.13 23.16 -3.61
N ALA A 14 15.14 24.04 -3.52
CA ALA A 14 14.21 24.10 -2.42
C ALA A 14 13.61 22.72 -2.18
N GLY A 15 13.75 22.19 -0.96
CA GLY A 15 13.26 20.85 -0.60
C GLY A 15 11.78 20.74 -0.95
N LYS A 16 11.40 19.67 -1.67
CA LYS A 16 9.99 19.42 -2.03
C LYS A 16 9.13 19.50 -0.77
N SER A 17 8.07 20.30 -0.79
CA SER A 17 7.08 20.42 0.31
C SER A 17 6.59 19.03 0.76
N PHE A 18 6.25 18.88 2.05
CA PHE A 18 5.67 17.66 2.63
C PHE A 18 4.50 17.14 1.78
N LEU A 19 3.56 18.01 1.40
CA LEU A 19 2.41 17.67 0.56
C LEU A 19 2.84 17.04 -0.77
N ARG A 20 3.85 17.58 -1.44
CA ARG A 20 4.35 17.04 -2.71
C ARG A 20 5.04 15.69 -2.53
N LYS A 21 5.66 15.44 -1.38
CA LYS A 21 6.33 14.15 -1.08
C LYS A 21 5.34 13.03 -0.75
N HIS A 22 4.15 13.36 -0.27
CA HIS A 22 3.13 12.40 0.19
C HIS A 22 1.81 12.50 -0.59
N SER A 23 1.81 13.21 -1.73
CA SER A 23 0.60 13.51 -2.50
C SER A 23 -0.19 12.27 -2.90
N LEU A 24 0.46 11.17 -3.27
CA LEU A 24 -0.21 9.93 -3.65
C LEU A 24 -0.95 9.29 -2.46
N GLY A 25 -0.27 9.14 -1.32
CA GLY A 25 -0.90 8.60 -0.11
C GLY A 25 -2.01 9.50 0.44
N LEU A 26 -1.81 10.82 0.43
CA LEU A 26 -2.85 11.79 0.84
C LEU A 26 -4.04 11.77 -0.11
N GLY A 27 -3.81 11.64 -1.43
CA GLY A 27 -4.88 11.51 -2.41
C GLY A 27 -5.69 10.22 -2.21
N ALA A 28 -5.02 9.08 -2.04
CA ALA A 28 -5.67 7.81 -1.76
C ALA A 28 -6.49 7.86 -0.45
N LEU A 29 -5.93 8.46 0.60
CA LEU A 29 -6.64 8.66 1.87
C LEU A 29 -7.90 9.53 1.69
N ALA A 30 -7.80 10.64 0.96
CA ALA A 30 -8.94 11.52 0.68
C ALA A 30 -10.05 10.78 -0.07
N ILE A 31 -9.69 9.91 -1.03
CA ILE A 31 -10.66 9.07 -1.74
C ILE A 31 -11.34 8.08 -0.78
N VAL A 32 -10.58 7.37 0.06
CA VAL A 32 -11.17 6.44 1.05
C VAL A 32 -12.14 7.16 1.96
N VAL A 33 -11.78 8.33 2.51
CA VAL A 33 -12.67 9.11 3.38
C VAL A 33 -13.95 9.53 2.62
N THR A 34 -13.82 9.97 1.39
CA THR A 34 -14.98 10.36 0.55
C THR A 34 -15.90 9.17 0.31
N LEU A 35 -15.33 8.00 -0.02
CA LEU A 35 -16.10 6.77 -0.24
C LEU A 35 -16.82 6.31 1.03
N VAL A 36 -16.16 6.38 2.19
CA VAL A 36 -16.80 6.07 3.49
C VAL A 36 -17.98 6.99 3.74
N VAL A 37 -17.82 8.30 3.54
CA VAL A 37 -18.92 9.26 3.72
C VAL A 37 -20.07 8.99 2.74
N ALA A 38 -19.77 8.69 1.48
CA ALA A 38 -20.78 8.32 0.48
C ALA A 38 -21.51 7.02 0.87
N TYR A 39 -20.78 6.00 1.32
CA TYR A 39 -21.33 4.72 1.75
C TYR A 39 -22.23 4.87 2.98
N MET A 40 -21.85 5.73 3.95
CA MET A 40 -22.68 6.01 5.12
C MET A 40 -24.04 6.62 4.76
N ARG A 41 -24.14 7.32 3.62
CA ARG A 41 -25.36 7.97 3.14
C ARG A 41 -26.15 7.12 2.16
N ALA A 42 -25.52 6.12 1.54
CA ALA A 42 -26.18 5.21 0.59
C ALA A 42 -26.92 4.08 1.32
N ASP A 43 -27.96 3.55 0.70
CA ASP A 43 -28.56 2.29 1.12
C ASP A 43 -27.66 1.12 0.66
N PRO A 44 -27.11 0.31 1.58
CA PRO A 44 -26.22 -0.80 1.25
C PRO A 44 -26.88 -1.89 0.38
N ALA A 45 -28.21 -1.98 0.37
CA ALA A 45 -28.95 -2.96 -0.44
C ALA A 45 -29.04 -2.55 -1.93
N THR A 46 -28.67 -1.31 -2.26
CA THR A 46 -28.67 -0.82 -3.65
C THR A 46 -27.36 -1.12 -4.36
N HIS A 47 -27.40 -1.12 -5.69
CA HIS A 47 -26.17 -1.24 -6.52
C HIS A 47 -25.15 -0.17 -6.16
N LEU A 48 -25.60 1.07 -5.90
CA LEU A 48 -24.71 2.18 -5.55
C LEU A 48 -24.06 1.96 -4.17
N GLY A 49 -24.83 1.48 -3.18
CA GLY A 49 -24.32 1.12 -1.87
C GLY A 49 -23.29 -0.02 -1.96
N SER A 50 -23.60 -1.07 -2.70
CA SER A 50 -22.65 -2.17 -2.94
C SER A 50 -21.38 -1.69 -3.63
N PHE A 51 -21.50 -0.82 -4.64
CA PHE A 51 -20.34 -0.20 -5.31
C PHE A 51 -19.43 0.56 -4.32
N PHE A 52 -20.00 1.41 -3.46
CA PHE A 52 -19.21 2.14 -2.47
C PHE A 52 -18.55 1.20 -1.45
N GLY A 53 -19.24 0.12 -1.03
CA GLY A 53 -18.68 -0.88 -0.14
C GLY A 53 -17.44 -1.59 -0.75
N ASN A 54 -17.51 -1.96 -2.01
CA ASN A 54 -16.38 -2.55 -2.75
C ASN A 54 -15.25 -1.51 -2.92
N ALA A 55 -15.59 -0.32 -3.38
CA ALA A 55 -14.61 0.74 -3.63
C ALA A 55 -13.84 1.15 -2.36
N ILE A 56 -14.47 1.08 -1.16
CA ILE A 56 -13.76 1.29 0.11
C ILE A 56 -12.66 0.26 0.28
N ALA A 57 -12.93 -1.02 0.02
CA ALA A 57 -11.93 -2.09 0.17
C ALA A 57 -10.79 -1.90 -0.83
N ASP A 58 -11.10 -1.70 -2.11
CA ASP A 58 -10.13 -1.52 -3.19
C ASP A 58 -9.20 -0.32 -2.91
N TRP A 59 -9.78 0.84 -2.59
CA TRP A 59 -8.98 2.04 -2.30
C TRP A 59 -8.22 1.96 -0.96
N THR A 60 -8.71 1.18 0.00
CA THR A 60 -7.96 0.87 1.22
C THR A 60 -6.75 0.00 0.88
N GLY A 61 -6.88 -0.98 -0.01
CA GLY A 61 -5.77 -1.78 -0.55
C GLY A 61 -4.72 -0.90 -1.25
N VAL A 62 -5.15 0.01 -2.12
CA VAL A 62 -4.27 0.99 -2.78
C VAL A 62 -3.54 1.85 -1.74
N LEU A 63 -4.24 2.42 -0.76
CA LEU A 63 -3.65 3.24 0.30
C LEU A 63 -2.60 2.47 1.10
N VAL A 64 -2.92 1.25 1.52
CA VAL A 64 -2.01 0.37 2.27
C VAL A 64 -0.80 0.03 1.42
N THR A 65 -0.98 -0.36 0.17
CA THR A 65 0.12 -0.66 -0.76
C THR A 65 1.06 0.53 -0.91
N VAL A 66 0.54 1.74 -1.16
CA VAL A 66 1.33 2.98 -1.31
C VAL A 66 2.15 3.29 -0.06
N ILE A 67 1.56 3.10 1.14
CA ILE A 67 2.24 3.42 2.40
C ILE A 67 3.21 2.30 2.79
N MET A 68 2.77 1.05 2.73
CA MET A 68 3.55 -0.08 3.25
C MET A 68 4.74 -0.42 2.36
N THR A 69 4.62 -0.37 1.04
CA THR A 69 5.75 -0.61 0.11
C THR A 69 6.84 0.46 0.21
N LYS A 70 6.55 1.60 0.81
CA LYS A 70 7.54 2.62 1.14
C LYS A 70 8.40 2.23 2.36
N HIS A 71 7.83 1.51 3.32
CA HIS A 71 8.44 1.23 4.62
C HIS A 71 8.82 -0.23 4.82
N LEU A 72 8.07 -1.14 4.19
CA LEU A 72 8.25 -2.57 4.28
C LEU A 72 8.88 -3.12 3.01
N TYR A 73 9.57 -4.25 3.13
CA TYR A 73 10.30 -4.88 2.05
C TYR A 73 9.96 -6.36 1.94
N GLU A 74 9.89 -6.84 0.70
CA GLU A 74 9.78 -8.26 0.37
C GLU A 74 10.87 -8.65 -0.62
N ARG A 75 11.76 -9.56 -0.20
CA ARG A 75 12.89 -10.02 -1.01
C ARG A 75 12.39 -10.73 -2.26
N GLY A 76 12.81 -10.24 -3.42
CA GLY A 76 12.46 -10.82 -4.73
C GLY A 76 11.13 -10.37 -5.30
N SER A 77 10.29 -9.61 -4.57
CA SER A 77 9.08 -9.03 -5.11
C SER A 77 9.36 -7.69 -5.81
N ALA A 78 8.64 -7.41 -6.90
CA ALA A 78 8.68 -6.14 -7.60
C ALA A 78 7.96 -5.01 -6.83
N GLU A 79 7.10 -5.38 -5.86
CA GLU A 79 6.21 -4.45 -5.15
C GLU A 79 6.94 -3.55 -4.13
N SER A 80 8.19 -3.85 -3.77
CA SER A 80 8.91 -3.09 -2.75
C SER A 80 10.38 -2.91 -3.07
N LYS A 81 10.97 -1.81 -2.58
CA LYS A 81 12.39 -1.48 -2.83
C LYS A 81 13.28 -2.08 -1.76
N GLN A 82 14.39 -2.67 -2.20
CA GLN A 82 15.39 -3.23 -1.31
C GLN A 82 15.98 -2.15 -0.38
N PRO A 83 15.96 -2.36 0.95
CA PRO A 83 16.58 -1.44 1.90
C PRO A 83 18.10 -1.49 1.80
N LYS A 84 18.75 -0.36 2.04
CA LYS A 84 20.22 -0.24 2.03
C LYS A 84 20.82 -0.86 3.29
N GLY A 85 21.98 -1.53 3.14
CA GLY A 85 22.74 -2.13 4.23
C GLY A 85 22.20 -3.49 4.71
N LYS A 86 23.01 -4.23 5.46
CA LYS A 86 22.65 -5.52 6.09
C LYS A 86 22.55 -5.35 7.60
N LEU A 87 21.63 -6.07 8.22
CA LEU A 87 21.54 -6.14 9.68
C LEU A 87 22.53 -7.18 10.23
N ARG A 88 23.04 -6.94 11.44
CA ARG A 88 24.00 -7.87 12.09
C ARG A 88 23.36 -9.21 12.46
N SER A 89 22.07 -9.21 12.82
CA SER A 89 21.35 -10.42 13.19
C SER A 89 20.73 -11.10 11.97
N PRO A 90 20.97 -12.40 11.70
CA PRO A 90 20.36 -13.15 10.62
C PRO A 90 18.82 -13.18 10.72
N ILE A 91 18.29 -13.29 11.94
CA ILE A 91 16.84 -13.32 12.19
C ILE A 91 16.20 -11.97 11.83
N LEU A 92 16.82 -10.87 12.27
CA LEU A 92 16.31 -9.53 11.93
C LEU A 92 16.42 -9.25 10.43
N GLU A 93 17.47 -9.74 9.77
CA GLU A 93 17.62 -9.62 8.31
C GLU A 93 16.55 -10.44 7.57
N PHE A 94 16.23 -11.66 8.06
CA PHE A 94 15.13 -12.45 7.51
C PHE A 94 13.78 -11.75 7.69
N LEU A 95 13.45 -11.28 8.90
CA LEU A 95 12.21 -10.54 9.17
C LEU A 95 12.10 -9.26 8.35
N ARG A 96 13.21 -8.52 8.19
CA ARG A 96 13.26 -7.35 7.33
C ARG A 96 13.03 -7.73 5.87
N GLY A 97 13.62 -8.84 5.42
CA GLY A 97 13.50 -9.35 4.06
C GLY A 97 12.10 -9.79 3.66
N HIS A 98 11.23 -10.05 4.64
CA HIS A 98 9.85 -10.53 4.46
C HIS A 98 8.83 -9.66 5.21
N SER A 99 9.21 -8.44 5.59
CA SER A 99 8.39 -7.58 6.45
C SER A 99 7.06 -7.21 5.80
N LEU A 100 7.00 -7.05 4.48
CA LEU A 100 5.77 -6.77 3.76
C LEU A 100 4.81 -7.97 3.81
N THR A 101 5.28 -9.17 3.51
CA THR A 101 4.46 -10.40 3.60
C THR A 101 4.00 -10.64 5.04
N VAL A 102 4.88 -10.49 6.04
CA VAL A 102 4.52 -10.65 7.46
C VAL A 102 3.40 -9.68 7.85
N PHE A 103 3.53 -8.41 7.49
CA PHE A 103 2.50 -7.40 7.73
C PHE A 103 1.16 -7.77 7.08
N LEU A 104 1.19 -8.12 5.79
CA LEU A 104 -0.01 -8.48 5.03
C LEU A 104 -0.69 -9.73 5.59
N VAL A 105 0.07 -10.76 5.99
CA VAL A 105 -0.48 -11.98 6.59
C VAL A 105 -1.13 -11.69 7.94
N ILE A 106 -0.46 -10.94 8.83
CA ILE A 106 -1.02 -10.60 10.14
C ILE A 106 -2.32 -9.81 9.99
N THR A 107 -2.33 -8.80 9.13
CA THR A 107 -3.52 -7.98 8.90
C THR A 107 -4.62 -8.76 8.18
N TRP A 108 -4.29 -9.66 7.25
CA TRP A 108 -5.24 -10.56 6.61
C TRP A 108 -5.92 -11.48 7.62
N ILE A 109 -5.16 -12.08 8.55
CA ILE A 109 -5.71 -12.90 9.65
C ILE A 109 -6.66 -12.06 10.50
N GLY A 110 -6.30 -10.81 10.81
CA GLY A 110 -7.16 -9.88 11.55
C GLY A 110 -8.49 -9.62 10.83
N TRP A 111 -8.44 -9.31 9.52
CA TRP A 111 -9.65 -9.12 8.70
C TRP A 111 -10.49 -10.39 8.59
N ALA A 112 -9.87 -11.55 8.36
CA ALA A 112 -10.57 -12.84 8.28
C ALA A 112 -11.24 -13.22 9.62
N TYR A 113 -10.57 -12.97 10.75
CA TYR A 113 -11.17 -13.14 12.07
C TYR A 113 -12.38 -12.23 12.28
N LEU A 114 -12.25 -10.95 11.95
CA LEU A 114 -13.33 -9.98 12.05
C LEU A 114 -14.53 -10.37 11.15
N PHE A 115 -14.26 -10.77 9.91
CA PHE A 115 -15.26 -11.24 8.96
C PHE A 115 -16.07 -12.42 9.51
N ARG A 116 -15.40 -13.38 10.16
CA ARG A 116 -16.09 -14.54 10.80
C ARG A 116 -16.96 -14.16 12.00
N ARG A 117 -16.69 -13.03 12.64
CA ARG A 117 -17.42 -12.55 13.81
C ARG A 117 -18.57 -11.61 13.47
N MET A 118 -18.52 -10.97 12.31
CA MET A 118 -19.54 -10.03 11.87
C MET A 118 -20.67 -10.75 11.16
N ASP A 119 -21.87 -10.18 11.24
CA ASP A 119 -22.96 -10.54 10.37
C ASP A 119 -22.63 -10.11 8.93
N THR A 120 -22.52 -11.08 8.02
CA THR A 120 -22.18 -10.88 6.62
C THR A 120 -23.25 -10.10 5.86
N GLY A 121 -24.49 -10.08 6.34
CA GLY A 121 -25.59 -9.27 5.81
C GLY A 121 -25.54 -7.82 6.27
N SER A 122 -24.74 -7.51 7.29
CA SER A 122 -24.60 -6.14 7.77
C SER A 122 -23.80 -5.26 6.80
N ARG A 123 -24.08 -3.96 6.84
CA ARG A 123 -23.37 -2.95 6.03
C ARG A 123 -21.82 -3.12 6.10
N TRP A 124 -21.27 -3.17 7.29
CA TRP A 124 -19.83 -3.28 7.49
C TRP A 124 -19.29 -4.71 7.31
N GLY A 125 -20.12 -5.73 7.51
CA GLY A 125 -19.75 -7.12 7.23
C GLY A 125 -19.39 -7.33 5.75
N GLN A 126 -20.16 -6.72 4.84
CA GLN A 126 -19.84 -6.74 3.40
C GLN A 126 -18.51 -6.05 3.09
N VAL A 127 -18.26 -4.87 3.67
CA VAL A 127 -16.97 -4.15 3.48
C VAL A 127 -15.78 -4.97 3.99
N VAL A 128 -15.92 -5.59 5.17
CA VAL A 128 -14.87 -6.45 5.74
C VAL A 128 -14.62 -7.68 4.88
N GLY A 129 -15.67 -8.29 4.31
CA GLY A 129 -15.53 -9.39 3.36
C GLY A 129 -14.74 -8.98 2.11
N ASN A 130 -15.01 -7.79 1.57
CA ASN A 130 -14.26 -7.24 0.44
C ASN A 130 -12.81 -6.92 0.82
N LEU A 131 -12.55 -6.45 2.05
CA LEU A 131 -11.18 -6.25 2.56
C LEU A 131 -10.39 -7.57 2.63
N VAL A 132 -11.02 -8.67 3.06
CA VAL A 132 -10.37 -9.99 3.04
C VAL A 132 -9.99 -10.40 1.61
N SER A 133 -10.88 -10.15 0.64
CA SER A 133 -10.61 -10.41 -0.77
C SER A 133 -9.46 -9.57 -1.28
N GLU A 134 -9.47 -8.26 -1.04
CA GLU A 134 -8.44 -7.32 -1.46
C GLU A 134 -7.05 -7.68 -0.88
N TRP A 135 -6.98 -8.00 0.42
CA TRP A 135 -5.72 -8.47 1.03
C TRP A 135 -5.21 -9.78 0.42
N THR A 136 -6.12 -10.69 0.02
CA THR A 136 -5.75 -11.91 -0.67
C THR A 136 -5.12 -11.62 -2.03
N GLN A 137 -5.66 -10.63 -2.77
CA GLN A 137 -5.12 -10.21 -4.05
C GLN A 137 -3.74 -9.56 -3.90
N ILE A 138 -3.57 -8.66 -2.92
CA ILE A 138 -2.27 -8.02 -2.64
C ILE A 138 -1.22 -9.06 -2.24
N LEU A 139 -1.55 -10.00 -1.36
CA LEU A 139 -0.67 -11.12 -0.99
C LEU A 139 -0.30 -11.98 -2.20
N GLY A 140 -1.30 -12.30 -3.03
CA GLY A 140 -1.10 -13.05 -4.27
C GLY A 140 -0.13 -12.32 -5.20
N LEU A 141 -0.30 -11.03 -5.41
CA LEU A 141 0.56 -10.22 -6.27
C LEU A 141 1.99 -10.18 -5.73
N VAL A 142 2.18 -9.91 -4.42
CA VAL A 142 3.51 -9.91 -3.78
C VAL A 142 4.21 -11.26 -3.96
N TRP A 143 3.49 -12.38 -3.88
CA TRP A 143 4.05 -13.72 -4.05
C TRP A 143 4.32 -14.06 -5.52
N MET A 144 3.39 -13.78 -6.41
CA MET A 144 3.55 -14.05 -7.83
C MET A 144 4.72 -13.30 -8.44
N THR A 145 4.91 -12.03 -8.08
CA THR A 145 6.04 -11.23 -8.59
C THR A 145 7.41 -11.70 -8.12
N LYS A 146 7.48 -12.62 -7.14
CA LYS A 146 8.73 -13.28 -6.75
C LYS A 146 9.09 -14.45 -7.69
N ILE A 147 8.11 -15.14 -8.25
CA ILE A 147 8.25 -16.42 -8.93
C ILE A 147 8.04 -16.24 -10.44
N LEU A 148 7.08 -15.40 -10.82
CA LEU A 148 6.69 -15.18 -12.19
C LEU A 148 7.30 -13.88 -12.73
N ILE A 149 7.54 -13.86 -14.05
CA ILE A 149 8.06 -12.70 -14.76
C ILE A 149 7.13 -12.43 -15.93
N GLU A 150 6.67 -11.18 -16.03
CA GLU A 150 5.97 -10.67 -17.21
C GLU A 150 6.85 -9.63 -17.88
N VAL A 151 7.42 -9.97 -19.04
CA VAL A 151 8.37 -9.10 -19.75
C VAL A 151 7.65 -7.85 -20.23
N GLY A 152 8.19 -6.67 -19.84
CA GLY A 152 7.62 -5.36 -20.18
C GLY A 152 6.56 -4.83 -19.20
N SER A 153 6.17 -5.62 -18.19
CA SER A 153 5.35 -5.17 -17.08
C SER A 153 6.19 -4.51 -15.99
N LYS A 154 5.61 -3.56 -15.25
CA LYS A 154 6.25 -2.98 -14.05
C LYS A 154 6.42 -4.02 -12.96
N GLU A 155 5.46 -4.92 -12.83
CA GLU A 155 5.41 -5.97 -11.83
C GLU A 155 6.42 -7.10 -12.14
N GLY A 156 6.84 -7.25 -13.40
CA GLY A 156 7.84 -8.22 -13.85
C GLY A 156 9.26 -7.66 -13.98
N ALA A 157 9.48 -6.37 -13.68
CA ALA A 157 10.78 -5.73 -13.82
C ALA A 157 11.76 -6.22 -12.73
N ARG A 158 12.75 -7.02 -13.13
CA ARG A 158 13.92 -7.44 -12.34
C ARG A 158 15.19 -6.87 -12.95
#